data_81058539b4ea025422645d4639546939
#
_entry.id   81058539b4ea025422645d4639546939
#
_cell.length_a   1.000
_cell.length_b   1.000
_cell.length_c   1.000
_cell.angle_alpha   90.00
_cell.angle_beta   90.00
_cell.angle_gamma   90.00
#
_symmetry.space_group_name_H-M   'P 1'
#
loop_
_entity.id
_entity.type
_entity.pdbx_description
1 polymer ?
#
loop_
_entity_poly.entity_id
_entity_poly.type
_entity_poly.pdbx_seq_one_letter_code
_entity_poly.pdbx_strand_id
1 'polypeptide(L)'
;RGICSKCQITPSYGEFTKHGVTVASDALSEWNKVEERYNEKRGLSRGRRLGCQACVQGDVVIDVPAESQVHKQVIRKDASVRPVKMNPATRLFYVEVEEPDMHEPSGDFERLKIALQDQWKISDVELDFFQFSKLQKTLRQGNWAVTLAIFNDHTSTPPRIIEIWPGLYEDGLYGLAIDLGSTTIAAHLTDLKSGEVLKSAGLMNPQIRFGEDLMSRVSYSMMNSGGDKEMTIVVQEA
;
A
#
# COMPACT_ATOMS: atom_id res chain seq x y z
N ARG A 1 -21.87 -0.60 16.06
CA ARG A 1 -21.68 0.81 15.66
C ARG A 1 -22.78 1.64 16.31
N GLY A 2 -22.83 2.98 16.14
CA GLY A 2 -23.77 3.83 16.88
C GLY A 2 -23.19 4.39 18.19
N ILE A 3 -21.86 4.55 18.29
CA ILE A 3 -21.19 5.00 19.52
C ILE A 3 -20.48 6.35 19.33
N CYS A 4 -19.88 6.60 18.15
CA CYS A 4 -18.91 7.71 17.95
C CYS A 4 -19.53 9.05 17.56
N SER A 5 -20.81 9.13 17.25
CA SER A 5 -21.54 10.33 16.78
C SER A 5 -21.10 10.96 15.45
N LYS A 6 -20.07 10.46 14.79
CA LYS A 6 -19.50 11.06 13.60
C LYS A 6 -20.20 10.73 12.28
N CYS A 7 -21.25 9.90 12.32
CA CYS A 7 -22.05 9.54 11.16
C CYS A 7 -23.45 10.20 11.20
N GLN A 8 -23.60 11.33 11.85
CA GLN A 8 -24.89 12.02 11.90
C GLN A 8 -25.25 12.57 10.51
N ILE A 9 -26.50 12.38 10.13
CA ILE A 9 -27.09 12.90 8.89
C ILE A 9 -28.44 13.55 9.21
N THR A 10 -28.84 14.52 8.42
CA THR A 10 -30.17 15.11 8.45
C THR A 10 -30.87 14.77 7.14
N PRO A 11 -31.87 13.87 7.14
CA PRO A 11 -32.65 13.59 5.94
C PRO A 11 -33.55 14.76 5.60
N SER A 12 -33.69 15.05 4.30
CA SER A 12 -34.61 16.03 3.76
C SER A 12 -35.66 15.34 2.92
N TYR A 13 -36.91 15.72 3.10
CA TYR A 13 -38.07 15.10 2.44
C TYR A 13 -38.77 16.10 1.52
N GLY A 14 -39.42 15.62 0.44
CA GLY A 14 -40.10 16.42 -0.55
C GLY A 14 -39.52 16.34 -1.95
N GLU A 15 -39.88 17.28 -2.82
CA GLU A 15 -39.44 17.32 -4.19
C GLU A 15 -38.12 18.13 -4.35
N PHE A 16 -37.13 17.50 -4.96
CA PHE A 16 -35.84 18.10 -5.26
C PHE A 16 -35.68 18.19 -6.78
N THR A 17 -36.38 19.14 -7.39
CA THR A 17 -36.45 19.30 -8.86
C THR A 17 -35.06 19.45 -9.52
N LYS A 18 -34.12 20.09 -8.82
CA LYS A 18 -32.73 20.24 -9.29
C LYS A 18 -32.02 18.91 -9.54
N HIS A 19 -32.41 17.86 -8.84
CA HIS A 19 -31.84 16.51 -8.90
C HIS A 19 -32.79 15.48 -9.50
N GLY A 20 -34.03 15.87 -9.81
CA GLY A 20 -35.05 14.96 -10.35
C GLY A 20 -35.49 13.87 -9.36
N VAL A 21 -35.38 14.15 -8.06
CA VAL A 21 -35.62 13.18 -6.99
C VAL A 21 -36.78 13.64 -6.10
N THR A 22 -37.66 12.71 -5.76
CA THR A 22 -38.71 12.92 -4.76
C THR A 22 -38.45 11.98 -3.58
N VAL A 23 -38.23 12.55 -2.41
CA VAL A 23 -37.90 11.80 -1.18
C VAL A 23 -39.14 11.63 -0.33
N ALA A 24 -39.58 10.39 -0.16
CA ALA A 24 -40.70 10.02 0.68
C ALA A 24 -40.29 9.95 2.17
N SER A 25 -41.25 10.04 3.08
CA SER A 25 -41.01 10.00 4.52
C SER A 25 -40.47 8.65 5.03
N ASP A 26 -40.66 7.59 4.26
CA ASP A 26 -40.20 6.22 4.50
C ASP A 26 -38.94 5.84 3.72
N ALA A 27 -38.27 6.82 3.08
CA ALA A 27 -37.05 6.60 2.34
C ALA A 27 -35.86 6.07 3.19
N LEU A 28 -35.97 6.21 4.50
CA LEU A 28 -35.04 5.59 5.47
C LEU A 28 -35.84 4.68 6.42
N SER A 29 -35.16 3.61 6.87
CA SER A 29 -35.72 2.71 7.89
C SER A 29 -36.18 3.47 9.15
N GLU A 30 -37.13 2.93 9.88
CA GLU A 30 -37.49 3.43 11.21
C GLU A 30 -36.28 3.43 12.17
N TRP A 31 -36.38 4.18 13.27
CA TRP A 31 -35.37 4.17 14.32
C TRP A 31 -35.22 2.77 14.90
N ASN A 32 -33.95 2.35 15.09
CA ASN A 32 -33.68 1.10 15.76
C ASN A 32 -33.28 1.34 17.23
N LYS A 33 -33.22 0.26 17.99
CA LYS A 33 -32.81 0.29 19.41
C LYS A 33 -31.44 0.93 19.69
N VAL A 34 -30.56 0.93 18.71
CA VAL A 34 -29.23 1.55 18.86
C VAL A 34 -29.33 3.07 18.74
N GLU A 35 -30.12 3.58 17.81
CA GLU A 35 -30.36 5.02 17.67
C GLU A 35 -31.15 5.55 18.89
N GLU A 36 -32.14 4.82 19.37
CA GLU A 36 -32.91 5.16 20.58
C GLU A 36 -31.97 5.27 21.79
N ARG A 37 -31.18 4.22 22.04
CA ARG A 37 -30.22 4.19 23.15
C ARG A 37 -29.15 5.29 23.03
N TYR A 38 -28.74 5.61 21.80
CA TYR A 38 -27.80 6.70 21.57
C TYR A 38 -28.41 8.04 21.90
N ASN A 39 -29.68 8.27 21.45
CA ASN A 39 -30.41 9.49 21.71
C ASN A 39 -30.66 9.70 23.22
N GLU A 40 -31.04 8.65 23.94
CA GLU A 40 -31.20 8.70 25.42
C GLU A 40 -29.91 9.09 26.15
N LYS A 41 -28.76 8.54 25.72
CA LYS A 41 -27.50 8.73 26.43
C LYS A 41 -26.75 10.01 26.08
N ARG A 42 -26.83 10.44 24.81
CA ARG A 42 -26.02 11.54 24.28
C ARG A 42 -26.79 12.66 23.63
N GLY A 43 -28.07 12.41 23.28
CA GLY A 43 -28.92 13.33 22.55
C GLY A 43 -28.55 13.42 21.07
N LEU A 44 -29.51 13.20 20.18
CA LEU A 44 -29.40 13.56 18.78
C LEU A 44 -30.11 14.91 18.57
N SER A 45 -29.52 15.81 17.83
CA SER A 45 -30.19 17.05 17.42
C SER A 45 -31.49 16.72 16.65
N ARG A 46 -32.51 17.54 16.79
CA ARG A 46 -33.81 17.32 16.17
C ARG A 46 -33.67 17.07 14.66
N GLY A 47 -34.30 15.98 14.20
CA GLY A 47 -34.28 15.57 12.78
C GLY A 47 -33.02 14.81 12.33
N ARG A 48 -32.02 14.64 13.20
CA ARG A 48 -30.82 13.86 12.86
C ARG A 48 -30.99 12.36 13.05
N ARG A 49 -30.31 11.60 12.25
CA ARG A 49 -30.22 10.13 12.29
C ARG A 49 -28.73 9.72 12.37
N LEU A 50 -28.49 8.51 12.83
CA LEU A 50 -27.18 7.88 12.73
C LEU A 50 -27.06 7.17 11.38
N GLY A 51 -26.30 7.71 10.43
CA GLY A 51 -26.13 7.14 9.09
C GLY A 51 -25.57 5.70 9.08
N CYS A 52 -24.86 5.29 10.16
CA CYS A 52 -24.41 3.90 10.31
C CYS A 52 -25.51 2.94 10.79
N GLN A 53 -26.70 3.43 11.10
CA GLN A 53 -27.84 2.65 11.58
C GLN A 53 -29.05 2.77 10.65
N ALA A 54 -29.26 3.91 10.03
CA ALA A 54 -30.34 4.14 9.08
C ALA A 54 -30.07 3.35 7.77
N CYS A 55 -31.05 2.52 7.37
CA CYS A 55 -30.99 1.81 6.08
C CYS A 55 -31.79 2.60 5.04
N VAL A 56 -31.23 2.71 3.82
CA VAL A 56 -31.87 3.35 2.68
C VAL A 56 -32.94 2.41 2.11
N GLN A 57 -34.18 2.92 1.96
CA GLN A 57 -35.34 2.18 1.44
C GLN A 57 -35.90 2.79 0.14
N GLY A 58 -35.42 3.98 -0.24
CA GLY A 58 -35.85 4.70 -1.43
C GLY A 58 -34.85 5.80 -1.77
N ASP A 59 -35.28 6.74 -2.64
CA ASP A 59 -34.46 7.91 -2.95
C ASP A 59 -34.28 8.78 -1.71
N VAL A 60 -33.06 9.22 -1.44
CA VAL A 60 -32.75 10.04 -0.27
C VAL A 60 -31.94 11.28 -0.65
N VAL A 61 -32.27 12.38 0.02
CA VAL A 61 -31.47 13.59 0.07
C VAL A 61 -31.10 13.81 1.52
N ILE A 62 -29.82 13.87 1.81
CA ILE A 62 -29.30 14.04 3.17
C ILE A 62 -28.37 15.23 3.23
N ASP A 63 -28.43 15.97 4.31
CA ASP A 63 -27.39 16.91 4.71
C ASP A 63 -26.47 16.25 5.71
N VAL A 64 -25.17 16.38 5.46
CA VAL A 64 -24.13 15.86 6.35
C VAL A 64 -23.58 17.04 7.15
N PRO A 65 -23.87 17.13 8.46
CA PRO A 65 -23.38 18.21 9.30
C PRO A 65 -21.86 18.36 9.24
N ALA A 66 -21.35 19.57 9.38
CA ALA A 66 -19.93 19.88 9.27
C ALA A 66 -19.05 18.99 10.19
N GLU A 67 -19.52 18.71 11.40
CA GLU A 67 -18.86 17.82 12.36
C GLU A 67 -18.85 16.34 11.96
N SER A 68 -19.71 15.95 11.02
CA SER A 68 -19.80 14.59 10.45
C SER A 68 -19.14 14.49 9.07
N GLN A 69 -18.77 15.61 8.47
CA GLN A 69 -18.04 15.62 7.23
C GLN A 69 -16.59 15.17 7.49
N VAL A 70 -16.21 14.09 6.81
CA VAL A 70 -14.80 13.75 6.74
C VAL A 70 -14.17 14.81 5.85
N HIS A 71 -13.47 15.78 6.44
CA HIS A 71 -12.67 16.71 5.65
C HIS A 71 -11.76 15.87 4.74
N LYS A 72 -11.82 16.13 3.43
CA LYS A 72 -10.77 15.67 2.52
C LYS A 72 -9.47 16.31 3.01
N GLN A 73 -8.81 15.65 3.92
CA GLN A 73 -7.46 16.04 4.28
C GLN A 73 -6.65 15.93 3.00
N VAL A 74 -6.21 17.08 2.50
CA VAL A 74 -5.19 17.10 1.47
C VAL A 74 -3.93 16.57 2.15
N ILE A 75 -3.67 15.29 1.94
CA ILE A 75 -2.50 14.62 2.50
C ILE A 75 -1.31 15.09 1.68
N ARG A 76 -0.76 16.25 2.05
CA ARG A 76 0.53 16.72 1.55
C ARG A 76 1.59 16.22 2.53
N LYS A 77 1.99 14.99 2.38
CA LYS A 77 3.26 14.50 2.92
C LYS A 77 4.31 14.70 1.83
N ASP A 78 4.73 15.94 1.63
CA ASP A 78 5.89 16.22 0.81
C ASP A 78 7.11 15.60 1.51
N ALA A 79 7.90 14.82 0.77
CA ALA A 79 9.14 14.27 1.29
C ALA A 79 10.06 15.45 1.65
N SER A 80 10.43 15.58 2.93
CA SER A 80 11.43 16.56 3.31
C SER A 80 12.78 16.14 2.71
N VAL A 81 13.29 16.94 1.79
CA VAL A 81 14.62 16.71 1.20
C VAL A 81 15.67 16.95 2.30
N ARG A 82 16.19 15.89 2.85
CA ARG A 82 17.38 15.94 3.71
C ARG A 82 18.57 15.43 2.90
N PRO A 83 19.72 16.10 2.96
CA PRO A 83 20.93 15.57 2.33
C PRO A 83 21.31 14.26 3.03
N VAL A 84 21.12 13.15 2.32
CA VAL A 84 21.47 11.81 2.80
C VAL A 84 22.68 11.34 1.98
N LYS A 85 23.70 10.81 2.66
CA LYS A 85 24.80 10.14 1.96
C LYS A 85 24.23 8.86 1.34
N MET A 86 24.23 8.81 0.01
CA MET A 86 23.69 7.68 -0.73
C MET A 86 24.46 6.40 -0.45
N ASN A 87 23.76 5.39 0.06
CA ASN A 87 24.23 4.04 0.25
C ASN A 87 23.05 3.06 0.11
N PRO A 88 22.49 2.91 -1.11
CA PRO A 88 21.34 2.07 -1.31
C PRO A 88 21.68 0.61 -1.03
N ALA A 89 20.76 -0.09 -0.36
CA ALA A 89 20.88 -1.52 -0.09
C ALA A 89 20.81 -2.38 -1.38
N THR A 90 20.18 -1.86 -2.43
CA THR A 90 20.13 -2.52 -3.74
C THR A 90 20.92 -1.71 -4.76
N ARG A 91 21.79 -2.40 -5.50
CA ARG A 91 22.61 -1.80 -6.56
C ARG A 91 22.63 -2.68 -7.80
N LEU A 92 22.89 -2.06 -8.96
CA LEU A 92 23.04 -2.76 -10.23
C LEU A 92 24.52 -3.02 -10.50
N PHE A 93 24.80 -4.23 -10.99
CA PHE A 93 26.13 -4.69 -11.37
C PHE A 93 26.05 -5.33 -12.75
N TYR A 94 26.72 -4.76 -13.72
CA TYR A 94 26.93 -5.39 -15.03
C TYR A 94 28.09 -6.38 -14.95
N VAL A 95 27.87 -7.59 -15.42
CA VAL A 95 28.84 -8.70 -15.30
C VAL A 95 28.91 -9.45 -16.61
N GLU A 96 30.12 -9.70 -17.08
CA GLU A 96 30.41 -10.60 -18.19
C GLU A 96 30.82 -11.96 -17.63
N VAL A 97 30.05 -12.98 -17.97
CA VAL A 97 30.23 -14.34 -17.47
C VAL A 97 30.86 -15.19 -18.54
N GLU A 98 31.86 -15.98 -18.20
CA GLU A 98 32.53 -16.89 -19.12
C GLU A 98 31.55 -17.93 -19.68
N GLU A 99 31.65 -18.22 -20.97
CA GLU A 99 30.85 -19.27 -21.61
C GLU A 99 31.24 -20.66 -21.05
N PRO A 100 30.26 -21.61 -21.00
CA PRO A 100 30.58 -22.96 -20.56
C PRO A 100 31.57 -23.65 -21.50
N ASP A 101 32.62 -24.19 -20.95
CA ASP A 101 33.56 -25.05 -21.66
C ASP A 101 33.36 -26.52 -21.25
N MET A 102 33.49 -27.41 -22.23
CA MET A 102 33.41 -28.85 -21.99
C MET A 102 34.61 -29.40 -21.21
N HIS A 103 35.73 -28.69 -21.22
CA HIS A 103 36.96 -29.08 -20.51
C HIS A 103 36.94 -28.65 -19.03
N GLU A 104 36.21 -27.59 -18.70
CA GLU A 104 36.05 -27.09 -17.33
C GLU A 104 34.56 -26.98 -17.00
N PRO A 105 33.90 -28.11 -16.73
CA PRO A 105 32.46 -28.11 -16.46
C PRO A 105 32.16 -27.43 -15.13
N SER A 106 31.44 -26.30 -15.18
CA SER A 106 30.96 -25.55 -14.02
C SER A 106 29.53 -25.10 -14.23
N GLY A 107 28.79 -24.94 -13.16
CA GLY A 107 27.39 -24.47 -13.24
C GLY A 107 27.30 -22.99 -13.59
N ASP A 108 26.19 -22.59 -14.21
CA ASP A 108 25.95 -21.19 -14.60
C ASP A 108 26.07 -20.23 -13.40
N PHE A 109 25.57 -20.63 -12.23
CA PHE A 109 25.69 -19.82 -11.01
C PHE A 109 27.10 -19.76 -10.44
N GLU A 110 27.87 -20.82 -10.58
CA GLU A 110 29.26 -20.84 -10.13
C GLU A 110 30.11 -19.88 -10.97
N ARG A 111 29.96 -19.91 -12.30
CA ARG A 111 30.68 -18.97 -13.21
C ARG A 111 30.26 -17.53 -12.93
N LEU A 112 28.95 -17.29 -12.67
CA LEU A 112 28.46 -15.97 -12.29
C LEU A 112 29.11 -15.47 -10.98
N LYS A 113 29.26 -16.33 -9.97
CA LYS A 113 29.96 -15.98 -8.72
C LYS A 113 31.45 -15.64 -8.96
N ILE A 114 32.10 -16.42 -9.78
CA ILE A 114 33.50 -16.15 -10.14
C ILE A 114 33.63 -14.78 -10.83
N ALA A 115 32.76 -14.52 -11.82
CA ALA A 115 32.75 -13.25 -12.53
C ALA A 115 32.47 -12.05 -11.61
N LEU A 116 31.53 -12.18 -10.67
CA LEU A 116 31.23 -11.16 -9.65
C LEU A 116 32.43 -10.91 -8.73
N GLN A 117 33.10 -11.97 -8.30
CA GLN A 117 34.30 -11.84 -7.46
C GLN A 117 35.43 -11.13 -8.22
N ASP A 118 35.65 -11.48 -9.49
CA ASP A 118 36.75 -10.94 -10.28
C ASP A 118 36.52 -9.48 -10.69
N GLN A 119 35.32 -9.17 -11.17
CA GLN A 119 34.98 -7.84 -11.69
C GLN A 119 34.58 -6.84 -10.62
N TRP A 120 33.88 -7.27 -9.57
CA TRP A 120 33.27 -6.39 -8.56
C TRP A 120 33.74 -6.64 -7.13
N LYS A 121 34.56 -7.66 -6.89
CA LYS A 121 35.03 -8.08 -5.54
C LYS A 121 33.91 -8.43 -4.60
N ILE A 122 32.81 -8.99 -5.15
CA ILE A 122 31.65 -9.47 -4.39
C ILE A 122 31.77 -10.99 -4.28
N SER A 123 31.93 -11.48 -3.06
CA SER A 123 31.94 -12.91 -2.70
C SER A 123 30.70 -13.30 -1.93
N ASP A 124 30.51 -14.60 -1.75
CA ASP A 124 29.46 -15.20 -0.92
C ASP A 124 28.03 -14.75 -1.27
N VAL A 125 27.80 -14.41 -2.55
CA VAL A 125 26.49 -13.99 -3.02
C VAL A 125 25.52 -15.18 -3.10
N GLU A 126 24.30 -14.95 -2.63
CA GLU A 126 23.18 -15.88 -2.79
C GLU A 126 22.32 -15.50 -3.99
N LEU A 127 21.63 -16.49 -4.55
CA LEU A 127 20.65 -16.27 -5.60
C LEU A 127 19.25 -16.51 -5.05
N ASP A 128 18.34 -15.55 -5.25
CA ASP A 128 16.94 -15.74 -4.89
C ASP A 128 16.34 -16.92 -5.65
N PHE A 129 15.53 -17.73 -4.96
CA PHE A 129 14.97 -18.97 -5.52
C PHE A 129 14.25 -18.76 -6.85
N PHE A 130 13.51 -17.67 -6.99
CA PHE A 130 12.78 -17.37 -8.24
C PHE A 130 13.71 -17.03 -9.41
N GLN A 131 14.93 -16.58 -9.13
CA GLN A 131 15.90 -16.23 -10.17
C GLN A 131 16.65 -17.46 -10.73
N PHE A 132 16.73 -18.54 -9.97
CA PHE A 132 17.35 -19.78 -10.46
C PHE A 132 16.71 -20.29 -11.75
N SER A 133 15.39 -20.26 -11.84
CA SER A 133 14.66 -20.70 -13.03
C SER A 133 14.91 -19.84 -14.25
N LYS A 134 15.30 -18.58 -14.07
CA LYS A 134 15.55 -17.60 -15.14
C LYS A 134 17.01 -17.54 -15.55
N LEU A 135 17.95 -17.87 -14.66
CA LEU A 135 19.38 -17.62 -14.81
C LEU A 135 19.94 -18.13 -16.14
N GLN A 136 19.74 -19.42 -16.45
CA GLN A 136 20.23 -20.03 -17.67
C GLN A 136 19.75 -19.31 -18.94
N LYS A 137 18.45 -19.00 -18.99
CA LYS A 137 17.85 -18.31 -20.13
C LYS A 137 18.39 -16.90 -20.27
N THR A 138 18.51 -16.18 -19.17
CA THR A 138 18.95 -14.76 -19.14
C THR A 138 20.40 -14.63 -19.57
N LEU A 139 21.30 -15.51 -19.10
CA LEU A 139 22.69 -15.52 -19.53
C LEU A 139 22.82 -15.71 -21.04
N ARG A 140 22.07 -16.65 -21.63
CA ARG A 140 22.10 -16.89 -23.07
C ARG A 140 21.48 -15.76 -23.87
N GLN A 141 20.38 -15.16 -23.39
CA GLN A 141 19.77 -13.99 -24.03
C GLN A 141 20.69 -12.76 -24.02
N GLY A 142 21.47 -12.59 -22.98
CA GLY A 142 22.45 -11.53 -22.85
C GLY A 142 23.81 -11.83 -23.52
N ASN A 143 23.92 -12.94 -24.23
CA ASN A 143 25.21 -13.40 -24.79
C ASN A 143 26.30 -13.42 -23.71
N TRP A 144 25.98 -14.05 -22.55
CA TRP A 144 26.81 -14.18 -21.35
C TRP A 144 27.14 -12.86 -20.63
N ALA A 145 26.54 -11.75 -21.05
CA ALA A 145 26.56 -10.49 -20.31
C ALA A 145 25.22 -10.26 -19.64
N VAL A 146 25.20 -9.90 -18.36
CA VAL A 146 24.00 -9.68 -17.58
C VAL A 146 24.14 -8.50 -16.63
N THR A 147 23.03 -7.87 -16.32
CA THR A 147 22.96 -6.90 -15.21
C THR A 147 22.20 -7.54 -14.05
N LEU A 148 22.78 -7.45 -12.86
CA LEU A 148 22.25 -8.01 -11.63
C LEU A 148 21.79 -6.91 -10.69
N ALA A 149 20.61 -7.04 -10.09
CA ALA A 149 20.27 -6.28 -8.90
C ALA A 149 20.68 -7.09 -7.67
N ILE A 150 21.63 -6.58 -6.91
CA ILE A 150 22.13 -7.21 -5.69
C ILE A 150 21.67 -6.40 -4.48
N PHE A 151 20.90 -7.05 -3.61
CA PHE A 151 20.52 -6.53 -2.30
C PHE A 151 21.60 -6.86 -1.27
N ASN A 152 22.08 -5.84 -0.59
CA ASN A 152 23.02 -5.95 0.52
C ASN A 152 22.69 -4.86 1.56
N ASP A 153 22.09 -5.26 2.67
CA ASP A 153 21.76 -4.36 3.77
C ASP A 153 22.93 -4.13 4.74
N HIS A 154 24.11 -4.69 4.41
CA HIS A 154 25.32 -4.62 5.23
C HIS A 154 25.16 -5.23 6.64
N THR A 155 24.21 -6.15 6.80
CA THR A 155 24.07 -6.98 8.01
C THR A 155 24.93 -8.24 7.92
N SER A 156 24.69 -9.20 8.80
CA SER A 156 25.39 -10.50 8.79
C SER A 156 24.92 -11.46 7.69
N THR A 157 23.95 -11.10 6.88
CA THR A 157 23.45 -11.92 5.77
C THR A 157 24.27 -11.70 4.50
N PRO A 158 24.55 -12.76 3.70
CA PRO A 158 25.24 -12.60 2.41
C PRO A 158 24.46 -11.69 1.45
N PRO A 159 25.14 -10.96 0.56
CA PRO A 159 24.49 -10.24 -0.53
C PRO A 159 23.65 -11.19 -1.37
N ARG A 160 22.48 -10.75 -1.83
CA ARG A 160 21.54 -11.59 -2.58
C ARG A 160 21.18 -10.99 -3.92
N ILE A 161 21.31 -11.77 -4.98
CA ILE A 161 20.82 -11.42 -6.31
C ILE A 161 19.32 -11.56 -6.31
N ILE A 162 18.60 -10.44 -6.46
CA ILE A 162 17.14 -10.37 -6.42
C ILE A 162 16.52 -10.24 -7.81
N GLU A 163 17.25 -9.78 -8.81
CA GLU A 163 16.80 -9.74 -10.21
C GLU A 163 17.98 -9.81 -11.17
N ILE A 164 17.74 -10.33 -12.39
CA ILE A 164 18.75 -10.53 -13.45
C ILE A 164 18.13 -10.11 -14.79
N TRP A 165 18.82 -9.24 -15.52
CA TRP A 165 18.46 -8.83 -16.88
C TRP A 165 19.55 -9.22 -17.88
N PRO A 166 19.19 -9.59 -19.12
CA PRO A 166 20.15 -9.87 -20.17
C PRO A 166 20.84 -8.58 -20.64
N GLY A 167 22.16 -8.61 -20.81
CA GLY A 167 22.94 -7.47 -21.25
C GLY A 167 22.99 -6.31 -20.25
N LEU A 168 23.23 -5.10 -20.77
CA LEU A 168 23.24 -3.88 -19.98
C LEU A 168 21.80 -3.37 -19.75
N TYR A 169 21.41 -3.26 -18.48
CA TYR A 169 20.12 -2.71 -18.07
C TYR A 169 20.25 -1.25 -17.66
N GLU A 170 19.55 -0.34 -18.33
CA GLU A 170 19.65 1.11 -18.15
C GLU A 170 18.36 1.78 -17.63
N ASP A 171 17.24 1.06 -17.54
CA ASP A 171 15.91 1.64 -17.21
C ASP A 171 15.80 2.20 -15.79
N GLY A 172 16.82 2.06 -14.98
CA GLY A 172 16.88 2.62 -13.63
C GLY A 172 16.55 1.61 -12.53
N LEU A 173 16.80 2.03 -11.31
CA LEU A 173 16.53 1.26 -10.10
C LEU A 173 15.73 2.13 -9.13
N TYR A 174 14.55 1.66 -8.74
CA TYR A 174 13.61 2.42 -7.95
C TYR A 174 13.30 1.74 -6.64
N GLY A 175 13.10 2.53 -5.60
CA GLY A 175 12.62 2.10 -4.30
C GLY A 175 11.25 2.70 -4.00
N LEU A 176 10.41 1.94 -3.32
CA LEU A 176 9.11 2.39 -2.84
C LEU A 176 9.11 2.37 -1.32
N ALA A 177 8.96 3.56 -0.71
CA ALA A 177 8.76 3.70 0.73
C ALA A 177 7.28 3.92 1.02
N ILE A 178 6.70 3.09 1.90
CA ILE A 178 5.29 3.18 2.28
C ILE A 178 5.20 3.47 3.79
N ASP A 179 4.55 4.58 4.14
CA ASP A 179 4.15 4.91 5.51
C ASP A 179 2.68 4.50 5.70
N LEU A 180 2.48 3.35 6.33
CA LEU A 180 1.15 2.80 6.62
C LEU A 180 0.65 3.31 7.98
N GLY A 181 0.15 4.53 7.99
CA GLY A 181 -0.43 5.14 9.18
C GLY A 181 -1.86 4.68 9.47
N SER A 182 -2.32 4.84 10.70
CA SER A 182 -3.70 4.49 11.10
C SER A 182 -4.78 5.32 10.40
N THR A 183 -4.47 6.56 10.05
CA THR A 183 -5.41 7.49 9.40
C THR A 183 -5.09 7.69 7.92
N THR A 184 -3.80 7.72 7.58
CA THR A 184 -3.30 8.02 6.24
C THR A 184 -2.23 7.05 5.83
N ILE A 185 -2.24 6.68 4.56
CA ILE A 185 -1.18 5.92 3.90
C ILE A 185 -0.47 6.89 2.97
N ALA A 186 0.85 6.91 3.00
CA ALA A 186 1.66 7.67 2.06
C ALA A 186 2.71 6.76 1.42
N ALA A 187 2.98 6.98 0.14
CA ALA A 187 3.98 6.26 -0.62
C ALA A 187 4.89 7.23 -1.37
N HIS A 188 6.18 6.93 -1.39
CA HIS A 188 7.20 7.71 -2.07
C HIS A 188 8.01 6.80 -2.99
N LEU A 189 7.99 7.10 -4.29
CA LEU A 189 8.83 6.46 -5.28
C LEU A 189 10.15 7.22 -5.37
N THR A 190 11.26 6.52 -5.16
CA THR A 190 12.59 7.11 -5.09
C THR A 190 13.53 6.44 -6.10
N ASP A 191 14.30 7.25 -6.82
CA ASP A 191 15.42 6.75 -7.60
C ASP A 191 16.56 6.35 -6.66
N LEU A 192 16.99 5.10 -6.69
CA LEU A 192 18.03 4.58 -5.80
C LEU A 192 19.45 4.96 -6.21
N LYS A 193 19.64 5.51 -7.41
CA LYS A 193 20.95 6.05 -7.85
C LYS A 193 21.18 7.46 -7.32
N SER A 194 20.17 8.32 -7.43
CA SER A 194 20.26 9.74 -7.03
C SER A 194 19.76 10.00 -5.61
N GLY A 195 18.84 9.18 -5.10
CA GLY A 195 18.08 9.44 -3.85
C GLY A 195 16.95 10.44 -4.04
N GLU A 196 16.64 10.84 -5.26
CA GLU A 196 15.55 11.77 -5.55
C GLU A 196 14.20 11.10 -5.40
N VAL A 197 13.26 11.75 -4.72
CA VAL A 197 11.87 11.32 -4.65
C VAL A 197 11.16 11.76 -5.93
N LEU A 198 10.91 10.82 -6.82
CA LEU A 198 10.32 11.07 -8.14
C LEU A 198 8.82 11.37 -8.05
N LYS A 199 8.12 10.69 -7.14
CA LYS A 199 6.69 10.83 -6.96
C LYS A 199 6.27 10.51 -5.53
N SER A 200 5.28 11.26 -5.04
CA SER A 200 4.62 11.00 -3.77
C SER A 200 3.13 10.86 -3.99
N ALA A 201 2.51 9.93 -3.30
CA ALA A 201 1.07 9.73 -3.27
C ALA A 201 0.60 9.53 -1.84
N GLY A 202 -0.62 9.93 -1.54
CA GLY A 202 -1.21 9.73 -0.23
C GLY A 202 -2.72 9.53 -0.32
N LEU A 203 -3.24 8.67 0.55
CA LEU A 203 -4.67 8.40 0.65
C LEU A 203 -5.08 8.21 2.11
N MET A 204 -6.36 8.32 2.39
CA MET A 204 -6.90 7.96 3.69
C MET A 204 -6.86 6.44 3.84
N ASN A 205 -6.41 5.97 5.00
CA ASN A 205 -6.43 4.54 5.29
C ASN A 205 -7.87 4.00 5.25
N PRO A 206 -8.22 3.11 4.32
CA PRO A 206 -9.58 2.61 4.15
C PRO A 206 -10.10 1.82 5.36
N GLN A 207 -9.21 1.43 6.28
CA GLN A 207 -9.61 0.79 7.53
C GLN A 207 -10.37 1.73 8.48
N ILE A 208 -10.42 3.04 8.23
CA ILE A 208 -11.21 4.00 9.01
C ILE A 208 -12.69 3.58 9.08
N ARG A 209 -13.21 2.94 8.04
CA ARG A 209 -14.59 2.40 8.02
C ARG A 209 -14.86 1.34 9.10
N PHE A 210 -13.84 0.67 9.61
CA PHE A 210 -13.95 -0.31 10.68
C PHE A 210 -13.71 0.28 12.07
N GLY A 211 -13.07 1.43 12.14
CA GLY A 211 -12.79 2.19 13.35
C GLY A 211 -11.82 3.33 13.08
N GLU A 212 -12.07 4.50 13.67
CA GLU A 212 -11.24 5.68 13.45
C GLU A 212 -9.86 5.56 14.13
N ASP A 213 -9.83 4.90 15.27
CA ASP A 213 -8.61 4.64 16.04
C ASP A 213 -8.25 3.15 16.06
N LEU A 214 -7.04 2.86 16.51
CA LEU A 214 -6.53 1.49 16.57
C LEU A 214 -7.38 0.59 17.48
N MET A 215 -7.83 1.10 18.63
CA MET A 215 -8.61 0.30 19.59
C MET A 215 -9.97 -0.07 19.05
N SER A 216 -10.61 0.83 18.31
CA SER A 216 -11.87 0.55 17.62
C SER A 216 -11.72 -0.56 16.57
N ARG A 217 -10.58 -0.61 15.85
CA ARG A 217 -10.28 -1.66 14.88
C ARG A 217 -9.97 -2.99 15.54
N VAL A 218 -9.21 -2.98 16.63
CA VAL A 218 -8.97 -4.19 17.45
C VAL A 218 -10.31 -4.74 17.95
N SER A 219 -11.18 -3.89 18.47
CA SER A 219 -12.52 -4.29 18.90
C SER A 219 -13.35 -4.86 17.75
N TYR A 220 -13.27 -4.26 16.56
CA TYR A 220 -13.95 -4.78 15.37
C TYR A 220 -13.45 -6.19 15.01
N SER A 221 -12.14 -6.39 14.96
CA SER A 221 -11.52 -7.69 14.69
C SER A 221 -11.92 -8.75 15.71
N MET A 222 -12.00 -8.39 16.99
CA MET A 222 -12.39 -9.32 18.05
C MET A 222 -13.89 -9.68 18.02
N MET A 223 -14.75 -8.76 17.59
CA MET A 223 -16.21 -8.94 17.59
C MET A 223 -16.75 -9.54 16.30
N ASN A 224 -15.98 -9.50 15.21
CA ASN A 224 -16.43 -9.95 13.90
C ASN A 224 -15.48 -11.03 13.38
N SER A 225 -16.00 -12.23 13.20
CA SER A 225 -15.23 -13.33 12.61
C SER A 225 -14.77 -12.94 11.20
N GLY A 226 -13.45 -13.00 10.94
CA GLY A 226 -12.85 -12.59 9.66
C GLY A 226 -12.63 -11.08 9.51
N GLY A 227 -12.90 -10.26 10.53
CA GLY A 227 -12.71 -8.81 10.49
C GLY A 227 -11.26 -8.37 10.28
N ASP A 228 -10.30 -9.17 10.72
CA ASP A 228 -8.87 -9.01 10.45
C ASP A 228 -8.56 -9.15 8.95
N LYS A 229 -9.13 -10.17 8.30
CA LYS A 229 -8.99 -10.40 6.86
C LYS A 229 -9.63 -9.28 6.05
N GLU A 230 -10.84 -8.85 6.41
CA GLU A 230 -11.50 -7.71 5.75
C GLU A 230 -10.65 -6.45 5.82
N MET A 231 -10.07 -6.14 6.98
CA MET A 231 -9.18 -4.99 7.15
C MET A 231 -7.90 -5.12 6.33
N THR A 232 -7.37 -6.33 6.17
CA THR A 232 -6.18 -6.59 5.35
C THR A 232 -6.47 -6.37 3.87
N ILE A 233 -7.57 -6.94 3.37
CA ILE A 233 -7.98 -6.83 1.96
C ILE A 233 -8.13 -5.37 1.55
N VAL A 234 -8.82 -4.54 2.34
CA VAL A 234 -9.06 -3.14 1.96
C VAL A 234 -7.79 -2.28 1.92
N VAL A 235 -6.75 -2.67 2.65
CA VAL A 235 -5.45 -2.00 2.58
C VAL A 235 -4.66 -2.49 1.36
N GLN A 236 -4.78 -3.77 1.01
CA GLN A 236 -4.11 -4.32 -0.17
C GLN A 236 -4.71 -3.79 -1.48
N GLU A 237 -6.00 -3.45 -1.48
CA GLU A 237 -6.71 -2.89 -2.64
C GLU A 237 -6.48 -1.38 -2.81
N ALA A 238 -5.91 -0.71 -1.83
CA ALA A 238 -5.73 0.74 -1.80
C ALA A 238 -4.39 1.19 -2.35
#